data_a546e608644cc09a3e7d6d378e5d2c4d
#
_entry.id   a546e608644cc09a3e7d6d378e5d2c4d
#
_cell.length_a   1.000
_cell.length_b   1.000
_cell.length_c   1.000
_cell.angle_alpha   90.00
_cell.angle_beta   90.00
_cell.angle_gamma   90.00
#
_symmetry.space_group_name_H-M   'P 1'
#
loop_
_entity.id
_entity.type
_entity.pdbx_description
1 polymer ?
#
loop_
_entity_poly.entity_id
_entity_poly.type
_entity_poly.pdbx_seq_one_letter_code
_entity_poly.pdbx_strand_id
1 'polypeptide(L)'
;RGEECCIFGTSGSGKSTLLNQLAGLEKPTRGVVRIGGVPISQLNENQLAAFRQKHIGFVFQSYNLLPELTAAENVAMPLMFKGIDPDVRLLEAKKMLCRVGLKDRMDHFPNQMSGGQQQRVGIARAFVTHPEVVFADEPTGNLDTRTTKEVMHMIRGFAKRFHQTIVLVSHDPEMTEYADRIVTLIDGRIVSNVENQVKAEIDAAPYIE
;
A
#
# COMPACT_ATOMS: atom_id res chain seq x y z
N ARG A 1 -8.45 -1.40 -13.51
CA ARG A 1 -8.94 -1.69 -12.15
C ARG A 1 -8.62 -3.14 -11.83
N GLY A 2 -8.11 -3.41 -10.60
CA GLY A 2 -7.68 -4.75 -10.20
C GLY A 2 -6.35 -5.18 -10.81
N GLU A 3 -5.59 -4.28 -11.43
CA GLU A 3 -4.27 -4.53 -11.99
C GLU A 3 -3.19 -4.25 -10.94
N GLU A 4 -2.15 -5.05 -10.92
CA GLU A 4 -0.95 -4.88 -10.10
C GLU A 4 0.17 -4.32 -10.98
N CYS A 5 0.54 -3.06 -10.79
CA CYS A 5 1.56 -2.36 -11.58
C CYS A 5 2.82 -2.15 -10.75
N CYS A 6 3.97 -2.59 -11.23
CA CYS A 6 5.27 -2.30 -10.64
C CYS A 6 5.99 -1.18 -11.42
N ILE A 7 6.30 -0.08 -10.73
CA ILE A 7 7.19 0.96 -11.22
C ILE A 7 8.61 0.59 -10.76
N PHE A 8 9.40 0.06 -11.69
CA PHE A 8 10.75 -0.44 -11.44
C PHE A 8 11.80 0.57 -11.92
N GLY A 9 12.92 0.63 -11.21
CA GLY A 9 14.06 1.48 -11.61
C GLY A 9 15.09 1.63 -10.50
N THR A 10 16.28 2.14 -10.84
CA THR A 10 17.37 2.36 -9.90
C THR A 10 17.03 3.44 -8.86
N SER A 11 17.78 3.49 -7.76
CA SER A 11 17.67 4.59 -6.79
C SER A 11 17.91 5.94 -7.48
N GLY A 12 17.13 6.95 -7.11
CA GLY A 12 17.23 8.29 -7.72
C GLY A 12 16.52 8.46 -9.06
N SER A 13 15.95 7.41 -9.67
CA SER A 13 15.27 7.52 -10.98
C SER A 13 13.93 8.29 -10.96
N GLY A 14 13.46 8.74 -9.79
CA GLY A 14 12.21 9.52 -9.64
C GLY A 14 10.95 8.70 -9.33
N LYS A 15 11.09 7.42 -8.95
CA LYS A 15 9.96 6.52 -8.66
C LYS A 15 9.05 7.02 -7.55
N SER A 16 9.60 7.35 -6.39
CA SER A 16 8.82 7.86 -5.23
C SER A 16 8.19 9.21 -5.55
N THR A 17 8.85 10.08 -6.31
CA THR A 17 8.25 11.34 -6.81
C THR A 17 7.04 11.06 -7.68
N LEU A 18 7.17 10.13 -8.65
CA LEU A 18 6.05 9.73 -9.49
C LEU A 18 4.91 9.12 -8.66
N LEU A 19 5.25 8.24 -7.70
CA LEU A 19 4.26 7.64 -6.80
C LEU A 19 3.50 8.70 -6.01
N ASN A 20 4.21 9.68 -5.44
CA ASN A 20 3.62 10.79 -4.67
C ASN A 20 2.65 11.61 -5.52
N GLN A 21 3.02 11.88 -6.78
CA GLN A 21 2.13 12.59 -7.72
C GLN A 21 0.89 11.74 -8.08
N LEU A 22 1.06 10.45 -8.34
CA LEU A 22 -0.04 9.53 -8.62
C LEU A 22 -0.97 9.36 -7.42
N ALA A 23 -0.44 9.37 -6.20
CA ALA A 23 -1.21 9.29 -4.95
C ALA A 23 -1.80 10.64 -4.51
N GLY A 24 -1.49 11.73 -5.22
CA GLY A 24 -1.94 13.08 -4.85
C GLY A 24 -1.33 13.58 -3.55
N LEU A 25 -0.12 13.17 -3.21
CA LEU A 25 0.68 13.74 -2.11
C LEU A 25 1.44 14.98 -2.59
N GLU A 26 1.78 14.99 -3.88
CA GLU A 26 2.41 16.11 -4.57
C GLU A 26 1.66 16.43 -5.85
N LYS A 27 1.53 17.71 -6.19
CA LYS A 27 0.91 18.12 -7.47
C LYS A 27 1.92 18.06 -8.60
N PRO A 28 1.58 17.47 -9.76
CA PRO A 28 2.46 17.52 -10.92
C PRO A 28 2.55 18.96 -11.47
N THR A 29 3.74 19.36 -11.89
CA THR A 29 3.96 20.67 -12.55
C THR A 29 3.18 20.77 -13.87
N ARG A 30 3.05 19.65 -14.58
CA ARG A 30 2.31 19.54 -15.85
C ARG A 30 1.64 18.17 -15.94
N GLY A 31 0.57 18.10 -16.71
CA GLY A 31 -0.17 16.86 -16.90
C GLY A 31 -1.36 16.71 -15.93
N VAL A 32 -2.08 15.61 -16.04
CA VAL A 32 -3.28 15.32 -15.26
C VAL A 32 -3.23 13.90 -14.75
N VAL A 33 -3.37 13.72 -13.45
CA VAL A 33 -3.55 12.42 -12.81
C VAL A 33 -5.04 12.16 -12.63
N ARG A 34 -5.50 10.97 -13.07
CA ARG A 34 -6.89 10.53 -12.91
C ARG A 34 -6.95 9.21 -12.16
N ILE A 35 -7.83 9.15 -11.15
CA ILE A 35 -8.15 7.91 -10.42
C ILE A 35 -9.68 7.75 -10.46
N GLY A 36 -10.16 6.60 -10.91
CA GLY A 36 -11.59 6.36 -11.06
C GLY A 36 -12.29 7.40 -11.95
N GLY A 37 -11.58 7.97 -12.95
CA GLY A 37 -12.09 9.05 -13.81
C GLY A 37 -11.97 10.46 -13.21
N VAL A 38 -11.72 10.60 -11.90
CA VAL A 38 -11.59 11.90 -11.22
C VAL A 38 -10.20 12.51 -11.48
N PRO A 39 -10.09 13.75 -11.99
CA PRO A 39 -8.82 14.43 -12.23
C PRO A 39 -8.25 14.97 -10.90
N ILE A 40 -7.61 14.13 -10.10
CA ILE A 40 -7.17 14.44 -8.73
C ILE A 40 -6.15 15.59 -8.68
N SER A 41 -5.33 15.77 -9.70
CA SER A 41 -4.38 16.88 -9.79
C SER A 41 -5.03 18.27 -9.89
N GLN A 42 -6.34 18.34 -10.20
CA GLN A 42 -7.12 19.58 -10.29
C GLN A 42 -7.89 19.89 -9.00
N LEU A 43 -7.91 18.96 -8.04
CA LEU A 43 -8.59 19.16 -6.75
C LEU A 43 -7.80 20.15 -5.87
N ASN A 44 -8.52 20.91 -5.05
CA ASN A 44 -7.89 21.68 -3.98
C ASN A 44 -7.46 20.76 -2.82
N GLU A 45 -6.68 21.27 -1.86
CA GLU A 45 -6.11 20.45 -0.80
C GLU A 45 -7.17 19.72 0.06
N ASN A 46 -8.29 20.40 0.38
CA ASN A 46 -9.36 19.79 1.17
C ASN A 46 -10.07 18.68 0.38
N GLN A 47 -10.35 18.91 -0.89
CA GLN A 47 -10.94 17.92 -1.78
C GLN A 47 -10.01 16.71 -1.98
N LEU A 48 -8.71 16.99 -2.14
CA LEU A 48 -7.70 15.96 -2.32
C LEU A 48 -7.51 15.11 -1.05
N ALA A 49 -7.53 15.75 0.13
CA ALA A 49 -7.51 15.04 1.41
C ALA A 49 -8.73 14.11 1.57
N ALA A 50 -9.93 14.63 1.28
CA ALA A 50 -11.16 13.82 1.31
C ALA A 50 -11.13 12.68 0.29
N PHE A 51 -10.57 12.91 -0.91
CA PHE A 51 -10.39 11.90 -1.92
C PHE A 51 -9.43 10.79 -1.45
N ARG A 52 -8.25 11.17 -0.89
CA ARG A 52 -7.28 10.20 -0.35
C ARG A 52 -7.90 9.32 0.74
N GLN A 53 -8.59 9.92 1.70
CA GLN A 53 -9.26 9.18 2.78
C GLN A 53 -10.21 8.09 2.28
N LYS A 54 -10.87 8.35 1.15
CA LYS A 54 -11.91 7.45 0.63
C LYS A 54 -11.36 6.40 -0.33
N HIS A 55 -10.41 6.78 -1.19
CA HIS A 55 -10.05 6.00 -2.37
C HIS A 55 -8.63 5.45 -2.36
N ILE A 56 -7.76 5.92 -1.46
CA ILE A 56 -6.33 5.59 -1.48
C ILE A 56 -5.89 4.93 -0.17
N GLY A 57 -5.15 3.82 -0.29
CA GLY A 57 -4.34 3.23 0.76
C GLY A 57 -2.86 3.45 0.49
N PHE A 58 -2.03 3.47 1.53
CA PHE A 58 -0.60 3.66 1.39
C PHE A 58 0.19 2.71 2.28
N VAL A 59 1.12 1.96 1.68
CA VAL A 59 2.09 1.09 2.37
C VAL A 59 3.46 1.72 2.21
N PHE A 60 4.15 2.01 3.32
CA PHE A 60 5.45 2.70 3.34
C PHE A 60 6.59 1.74 3.65
N GLN A 61 7.77 2.02 3.13
CA GLN A 61 9.00 1.31 3.46
C GLN A 61 9.36 1.39 4.95
N SER A 62 9.20 2.56 5.57
CA SER A 62 9.51 2.81 6.99
C SER A 62 8.31 2.60 7.90
N TYR A 63 7.30 1.84 7.45
CA TYR A 63 6.06 1.52 8.16
C TYR A 63 5.20 2.74 8.52
N ASN A 64 5.77 3.86 8.92
CA ASN A 64 5.13 5.12 9.32
C ASN A 64 4.00 4.91 10.35
N LEU A 65 4.26 4.07 11.34
CA LEU A 65 3.37 3.86 12.47
C LEU A 65 3.59 4.95 13.51
N LEU A 66 2.51 5.40 14.16
CA LEU A 66 2.59 6.30 15.28
C LEU A 66 3.03 5.51 16.52
N PRO A 67 4.19 5.84 17.12
CA PRO A 67 4.77 5.05 18.19
C PRO A 67 3.99 5.11 19.51
N GLU A 68 3.14 6.15 19.67
CA GLU A 68 2.28 6.35 20.84
C GLU A 68 0.96 5.58 20.75
N LEU A 69 0.67 4.98 19.58
CA LEU A 69 -0.54 4.19 19.35
C LEU A 69 -0.23 2.70 19.27
N THR A 70 -1.12 1.88 19.78
CA THR A 70 -1.09 0.43 19.63
C THR A 70 -1.25 0.02 18.15
N ALA A 71 -1.00 -1.25 17.84
CA ALA A 71 -1.26 -1.79 16.50
C ALA A 71 -2.72 -1.59 16.08
N ALA A 72 -3.68 -1.86 16.97
CA ALA A 72 -5.10 -1.69 16.68
C ALA A 72 -5.46 -0.22 16.43
N GLU A 73 -4.93 0.71 17.21
CA GLU A 73 -5.18 2.14 17.03
C GLU A 73 -4.54 2.69 15.74
N ASN A 74 -3.32 2.25 15.40
CA ASN A 74 -2.68 2.59 14.12
C ASN A 74 -3.53 2.14 12.92
N VAL A 75 -4.10 0.93 12.98
CA VAL A 75 -4.98 0.42 11.91
C VAL A 75 -6.34 1.14 11.91
N ALA A 76 -6.86 1.53 13.07
CA ALA A 76 -8.14 2.23 13.19
C ALA A 76 -8.08 3.69 12.71
N MET A 77 -6.89 4.30 12.63
CA MET A 77 -6.70 5.73 12.34
C MET A 77 -7.38 6.20 11.03
N PRO A 78 -7.25 5.50 9.88
CA PRO A 78 -7.95 5.91 8.66
C PRO A 78 -9.49 5.89 8.81
N LEU A 79 -10.03 5.00 9.61
CA LEU A 79 -11.46 4.93 9.90
C LEU A 79 -11.91 6.09 10.81
N MET A 80 -11.03 6.54 11.71
CA MET A 80 -11.27 7.73 12.53
C MET A 80 -11.44 8.98 11.65
N PHE A 81 -10.59 9.16 10.65
CA PHE A 81 -10.70 10.28 9.71
C PHE A 81 -11.97 10.20 8.85
N LYS A 82 -12.54 9.01 8.64
CA LYS A 82 -13.84 8.82 8.00
C LYS A 82 -15.03 9.09 8.94
N GLY A 83 -14.80 9.45 10.19
CA GLY A 83 -15.85 9.69 11.18
C GLY A 83 -16.55 8.42 11.67
N ILE A 84 -15.93 7.25 11.53
CA ILE A 84 -16.48 5.98 12.02
C ILE A 84 -16.44 5.96 13.56
N ASP A 85 -17.51 5.47 14.15
CA ASP A 85 -17.66 5.31 15.60
C ASP A 85 -16.44 4.60 16.22
N PRO A 86 -15.98 5.01 17.44
CA PRO A 86 -14.82 4.45 18.10
C PRO A 86 -14.84 2.93 18.27
N ASP A 87 -15.97 2.37 18.70
CA ASP A 87 -16.08 0.93 18.94
C ASP A 87 -16.08 0.16 17.61
N VAL A 88 -16.78 0.68 16.62
CA VAL A 88 -16.85 0.08 15.27
C VAL A 88 -15.48 0.11 14.59
N ARG A 89 -14.78 1.25 14.61
CA ARG A 89 -13.47 1.35 13.96
C ARG A 89 -12.42 0.43 14.60
N LEU A 90 -12.45 0.32 15.93
CA LEU A 90 -11.54 -0.56 16.67
C LEU A 90 -11.84 -2.04 16.37
N LEU A 91 -13.12 -2.42 16.28
CA LEU A 91 -13.54 -3.76 15.89
C LEU A 91 -13.04 -4.12 14.48
N GLU A 92 -13.21 -3.22 13.50
CA GLU A 92 -12.75 -3.45 12.13
C GLU A 92 -11.21 -3.51 12.05
N ALA A 93 -10.51 -2.68 12.80
CA ALA A 93 -9.06 -2.74 12.91
C ALA A 93 -8.58 -4.08 13.48
N LYS A 94 -9.21 -4.58 14.54
CA LYS A 94 -8.90 -5.89 15.14
C LYS A 94 -9.16 -7.04 14.18
N LYS A 95 -10.25 -7.01 13.43
CA LYS A 95 -10.53 -7.99 12.36
C LYS A 95 -9.42 -7.98 11.30
N MET A 96 -8.97 -6.79 10.88
CA MET A 96 -7.91 -6.68 9.89
C MET A 96 -6.57 -7.19 10.43
N LEU A 97 -6.25 -6.92 11.71
CA LEU A 97 -5.07 -7.48 12.37
C LEU A 97 -5.10 -9.00 12.47
N CYS A 98 -6.27 -9.61 12.71
CA CYS A 98 -6.41 -11.07 12.61
C CYS A 98 -6.04 -11.57 11.22
N ARG A 99 -6.52 -10.91 10.15
CA ARG A 99 -6.25 -11.30 8.76
C ARG A 99 -4.78 -11.20 8.37
N VAL A 100 -4.00 -10.34 9.01
CA VAL A 100 -2.55 -10.24 8.79
C VAL A 100 -1.74 -11.07 9.79
N GLY A 101 -2.39 -11.95 10.58
CA GLY A 101 -1.74 -12.85 11.53
C GLY A 101 -1.19 -12.18 12.79
N LEU A 102 -1.80 -11.07 13.21
CA LEU A 102 -1.37 -10.29 14.38
C LEU A 102 -2.42 -10.27 15.52
N LYS A 103 -3.22 -11.35 15.63
CA LYS A 103 -4.25 -11.48 16.68
C LYS A 103 -3.70 -11.23 18.08
N ASP A 104 -2.52 -11.78 18.39
CA ASP A 104 -1.91 -11.70 19.72
C ASP A 104 -1.02 -10.46 19.90
N ARG A 105 -1.07 -9.50 18.97
CA ARG A 105 -0.25 -8.29 18.94
C ARG A 105 -1.05 -6.99 18.82
N MET A 106 -2.37 -7.06 18.98
CA MET A 106 -3.27 -5.92 18.75
C MET A 106 -2.99 -4.74 19.67
N ASP A 107 -2.65 -5.02 20.93
CA ASP A 107 -2.42 -4.02 21.97
C ASP A 107 -0.92 -3.68 22.15
N HIS A 108 -0.03 -4.20 21.26
CA HIS A 108 1.39 -3.87 21.28
C HIS A 108 1.66 -2.54 20.58
N PHE A 109 2.63 -1.80 21.11
CA PHE A 109 3.16 -0.59 20.49
C PHE A 109 4.22 -0.95 19.43
N PRO A 110 4.48 -0.08 18.43
CA PRO A 110 5.47 -0.34 17.39
C PRO A 110 6.86 -0.75 17.90
N ASN A 111 7.34 -0.15 18.98
CA ASN A 111 8.63 -0.48 19.58
C ASN A 111 8.69 -1.88 20.24
N GLN A 112 7.57 -2.55 20.40
CA GLN A 112 7.45 -3.92 20.91
C GLN A 112 7.30 -4.96 19.79
N MET A 113 7.38 -4.53 18.52
CA MET A 113 7.11 -5.36 17.36
C MET A 113 8.34 -5.48 16.45
N SER A 114 8.53 -6.65 15.83
CA SER A 114 9.54 -6.82 14.79
C SER A 114 9.21 -5.99 13.54
N GLY A 115 10.20 -5.73 12.67
CA GLY A 115 9.99 -5.01 11.41
C GLY A 115 8.90 -5.64 10.53
N GLY A 116 8.90 -6.97 10.40
CA GLY A 116 7.85 -7.69 9.66
C GLY A 116 6.46 -7.55 10.30
N GLN A 117 6.36 -7.52 11.63
CA GLN A 117 5.10 -7.26 12.32
C GLN A 117 4.63 -5.82 12.11
N GLN A 118 5.54 -4.84 12.19
CA GLN A 118 5.21 -3.44 11.91
C GLN A 118 4.73 -3.24 10.46
N GLN A 119 5.37 -3.92 9.50
CA GLN A 119 4.93 -3.88 8.11
C GLN A 119 3.53 -4.47 7.93
N ARG A 120 3.21 -5.57 8.59
CA ARG A 120 1.87 -6.15 8.57
C ARG A 120 0.82 -5.20 9.17
N VAL A 121 1.16 -4.43 10.21
CA VAL A 121 0.29 -3.35 10.74
C VAL A 121 0.09 -2.26 9.68
N GLY A 122 1.17 -1.82 9.01
CA GLY A 122 1.11 -0.86 7.90
C GLY A 122 0.22 -1.31 6.75
N ILE A 123 0.31 -2.60 6.38
CA ILE A 123 -0.57 -3.21 5.37
C ILE A 123 -2.02 -3.21 5.87
N ALA A 124 -2.28 -3.70 7.08
CA ALA A 124 -3.63 -3.70 7.67
C ALA A 124 -4.25 -2.29 7.65
N ARG A 125 -3.47 -1.25 8.01
CA ARG A 125 -3.87 0.15 7.97
C ARG A 125 -4.21 0.61 6.55
N ALA A 126 -3.41 0.23 5.55
CA ALA A 126 -3.65 0.61 4.17
C ALA A 126 -4.94 0.01 3.58
N PHE A 127 -5.29 -1.21 4.00
CA PHE A 127 -6.42 -1.96 3.46
C PHE A 127 -7.73 -1.84 4.25
N VAL A 128 -7.69 -1.37 5.51
CA VAL A 128 -8.87 -1.34 6.41
C VAL A 128 -10.04 -0.51 5.88
N THR A 129 -9.76 0.51 5.06
CA THR A 129 -10.79 1.38 4.47
C THR A 129 -11.36 0.84 3.16
N HIS A 130 -10.89 -0.31 2.67
CA HIS A 130 -11.20 -0.87 1.36
C HIS A 130 -11.01 0.15 0.22
N PRO A 131 -9.80 0.73 0.04
CA PRO A 131 -9.54 1.75 -0.97
C PRO A 131 -9.65 1.17 -2.39
N GLU A 132 -9.78 2.02 -3.41
CA GLU A 132 -9.76 1.59 -4.82
C GLU A 132 -8.35 1.30 -5.31
N VAL A 133 -7.38 2.07 -4.81
CA VAL A 133 -5.96 1.95 -5.17
C VAL A 133 -5.11 1.93 -3.92
N VAL A 134 -4.14 1.02 -3.88
CA VAL A 134 -3.10 1.00 -2.84
C VAL A 134 -1.76 1.30 -3.50
N PHE A 135 -1.11 2.34 -3.01
CA PHE A 135 0.26 2.68 -3.37
C PHE A 135 1.22 2.06 -2.36
N ALA A 136 2.27 1.40 -2.84
CA ALA A 136 3.26 0.74 -2.01
C ALA A 136 4.67 1.23 -2.40
N ASP A 137 5.30 2.01 -1.54
CA ASP A 137 6.65 2.53 -1.75
C ASP A 137 7.66 1.62 -1.06
N GLU A 138 8.37 0.81 -1.86
CA GLU A 138 9.37 -0.17 -1.41
C GLU A 138 8.92 -1.00 -0.18
N PRO A 139 7.75 -1.66 -0.22
CA PRO A 139 7.09 -2.23 0.96
C PRO A 139 7.86 -3.36 1.64
N THR A 140 8.94 -3.84 1.01
CA THR A 140 9.77 -4.95 1.48
C THR A 140 11.23 -4.58 1.67
N GLY A 141 11.61 -3.32 1.44
CA GLY A 141 13.00 -2.86 1.42
C GLY A 141 13.76 -3.02 2.74
N ASN A 142 13.06 -3.23 3.87
CA ASN A 142 13.66 -3.42 5.21
C ASN A 142 13.40 -4.84 5.76
N LEU A 143 13.03 -5.81 4.91
CA LEU A 143 12.62 -7.15 5.33
C LEU A 143 13.60 -8.21 4.78
N ASP A 144 13.70 -9.34 5.48
CA ASP A 144 14.39 -10.53 4.98
C ASP A 144 13.58 -11.19 3.86
N THR A 145 14.24 -12.06 3.07
CA THR A 145 13.64 -12.71 1.88
C THR A 145 12.37 -13.50 2.19
N ARG A 146 12.30 -14.17 3.33
CA ARG A 146 11.11 -14.96 3.71
C ARG A 146 9.94 -14.03 4.02
N THR A 147 10.18 -13.03 4.86
CA THR A 147 9.17 -12.04 5.24
C THR A 147 8.71 -11.22 4.02
N THR A 148 9.63 -10.92 3.09
CA THR A 148 9.32 -10.28 1.80
C THR A 148 8.26 -11.06 1.02
N LYS A 149 8.43 -12.36 0.83
CA LYS A 149 7.45 -13.20 0.13
C LYS A 149 6.10 -13.22 0.85
N GLU A 150 6.11 -13.39 2.17
CA GLU A 150 4.88 -13.38 2.99
C GLU A 150 4.11 -12.05 2.84
N VAL A 151 4.82 -10.90 2.88
CA VAL A 151 4.24 -9.57 2.72
C VAL A 151 3.67 -9.36 1.31
N MET A 152 4.39 -9.75 0.27
CA MET A 152 3.92 -9.60 -1.11
C MET A 152 2.70 -10.48 -1.39
N HIS A 153 2.70 -11.73 -0.91
CA HIS A 153 1.52 -12.61 -1.01
C HIS A 153 0.31 -12.02 -0.28
N MET A 154 0.53 -11.39 0.89
CA MET A 154 -0.53 -10.74 1.64
C MET A 154 -1.13 -9.55 0.89
N ILE A 155 -0.28 -8.64 0.37
CA ILE A 155 -0.72 -7.47 -0.41
C ILE A 155 -1.55 -7.93 -1.62
N ARG A 156 -1.04 -8.89 -2.40
CA ARG A 156 -1.72 -9.44 -3.58
C ARG A 156 -3.01 -10.15 -3.20
N GLY A 157 -3.00 -10.94 -2.13
CA GLY A 157 -4.19 -11.63 -1.63
C GLY A 157 -5.33 -10.66 -1.30
N PHE A 158 -5.02 -9.56 -0.58
CA PHE A 158 -6.01 -8.50 -0.32
C PHE A 158 -6.47 -7.81 -1.59
N ALA A 159 -5.55 -7.40 -2.48
CA ALA A 159 -5.87 -6.74 -3.72
C ALA A 159 -6.82 -7.58 -4.58
N LYS A 160 -6.55 -8.87 -4.72
CA LYS A 160 -7.40 -9.81 -5.47
C LYS A 160 -8.77 -9.99 -4.82
N ARG A 161 -8.82 -10.18 -3.49
CA ARG A 161 -10.07 -10.38 -2.74
C ARG A 161 -11.01 -9.16 -2.84
N PHE A 162 -10.46 -7.95 -2.78
CA PHE A 162 -11.22 -6.70 -2.77
C PHE A 162 -11.25 -5.99 -4.12
N HIS A 163 -10.73 -6.61 -5.20
CA HIS A 163 -10.65 -6.04 -6.56
C HIS A 163 -9.97 -4.67 -6.59
N GLN A 164 -8.89 -4.52 -5.84
CA GLN A 164 -8.13 -3.28 -5.71
C GLN A 164 -6.97 -3.22 -6.70
N THR A 165 -6.64 -2.02 -7.15
CA THR A 165 -5.45 -1.76 -7.97
C THR A 165 -4.25 -1.53 -7.05
N ILE A 166 -3.11 -2.15 -7.35
CA ILE A 166 -1.85 -1.93 -6.65
C ILE A 166 -0.89 -1.18 -7.57
N VAL A 167 -0.26 -0.14 -7.03
CA VAL A 167 0.88 0.54 -7.67
C VAL A 167 2.07 0.38 -6.73
N LEU A 168 2.97 -0.53 -7.09
CA LEU A 168 4.18 -0.87 -6.35
C LEU A 168 5.37 -0.11 -6.92
N VAL A 169 6.19 0.49 -6.07
CA VAL A 169 7.51 1.03 -6.44
C VAL A 169 8.58 0.13 -5.84
N SER A 170 9.55 -0.28 -6.65
CA SER A 170 10.71 -1.03 -6.17
C SER A 170 11.94 -0.84 -7.05
N HIS A 171 13.11 -1.01 -6.47
CA HIS A 171 14.38 -1.16 -7.19
C HIS A 171 14.85 -2.64 -7.22
N ASP A 172 14.12 -3.53 -6.57
CA ASP A 172 14.40 -4.96 -6.53
C ASP A 172 13.71 -5.67 -7.72
N PRO A 173 14.48 -6.32 -8.61
CA PRO A 173 13.93 -7.05 -9.75
C PRO A 173 12.93 -8.16 -9.35
N GLU A 174 13.12 -8.81 -8.19
CA GLU A 174 12.20 -9.87 -7.73
C GLU A 174 10.78 -9.35 -7.54
N MET A 175 10.61 -8.06 -7.24
CA MET A 175 9.28 -7.45 -7.07
C MET A 175 8.49 -7.36 -8.37
N THR A 176 9.16 -7.38 -9.52
CA THR A 176 8.48 -7.37 -10.82
C THR A 176 7.69 -8.65 -11.09
N GLU A 177 8.08 -9.78 -10.48
CA GLU A 177 7.39 -11.08 -10.62
C GLU A 177 5.96 -11.05 -10.04
N TYR A 178 5.72 -10.13 -9.10
CA TYR A 178 4.42 -9.97 -8.46
C TYR A 178 3.44 -9.07 -9.23
N ALA A 179 3.89 -8.40 -10.28
CA ALA A 179 3.07 -7.42 -11.01
C ALA A 179 2.47 -7.98 -12.31
N ASP A 180 1.31 -7.44 -12.71
CA ASP A 180 0.70 -7.68 -14.03
C ASP A 180 1.39 -6.84 -15.11
N ARG A 181 1.87 -5.66 -14.72
CA ARG A 181 2.50 -4.67 -15.60
C ARG A 181 3.77 -4.14 -14.96
N ILE A 182 4.82 -4.01 -15.79
CA ILE A 182 6.10 -3.45 -15.36
C ILE A 182 6.33 -2.15 -16.14
N VAL A 183 6.48 -1.05 -15.40
CA VAL A 183 6.86 0.26 -15.92
C VAL A 183 8.27 0.57 -15.48
N THR A 184 9.22 0.59 -16.40
CA THR A 184 10.62 0.89 -16.07
C THR A 184 10.90 2.38 -16.18
N LEU A 185 11.44 2.96 -15.11
CA LEU A 185 11.79 4.37 -14.98
C LEU A 185 13.31 4.55 -14.86
N ILE A 186 13.89 5.36 -15.75
CA ILE A 186 15.30 5.75 -15.73
C ILE A 186 15.37 7.28 -15.88
N ASP A 187 16.07 7.95 -14.97
CA ASP A 187 16.30 9.41 -15.00
C ASP A 187 15.01 10.22 -15.25
N GLY A 188 13.92 9.87 -14.56
CA GLY A 188 12.64 10.53 -14.66
C GLY A 188 11.86 10.25 -15.95
N ARG A 189 12.29 9.28 -16.77
CA ARG A 189 11.65 8.91 -18.03
C ARG A 189 11.19 7.46 -18.02
N ILE A 190 9.99 7.21 -18.52
CA ILE A 190 9.51 5.85 -18.77
C ILE A 190 10.21 5.33 -20.01
N VAL A 191 11.04 4.30 -19.84
CA VAL A 191 11.77 3.66 -20.94
C VAL A 191 11.12 2.36 -21.40
N SER A 192 10.28 1.75 -20.57
CA SER A 192 9.53 0.54 -20.90
C SER A 192 8.18 0.52 -20.16
N ASN A 193 7.16 -0.04 -20.80
CA ASN A 193 5.86 -0.33 -20.21
C ASN A 193 5.32 -1.61 -20.86
N VAL A 194 5.43 -2.72 -20.15
CA VAL A 194 5.13 -4.05 -20.68
C VAL A 194 4.20 -4.83 -19.74
N GLU A 195 3.37 -5.68 -20.33
CA GLU A 195 2.62 -6.68 -19.57
C GLU A 195 3.57 -7.82 -19.17
N ASN A 196 3.48 -8.22 -17.90
CA ASN A 196 4.28 -9.32 -17.39
C ASN A 196 3.60 -10.65 -17.71
N GLN A 197 4.25 -11.46 -18.54
CA GLN A 197 3.75 -12.79 -18.92
C GLN A 197 4.14 -13.89 -17.93
N VAL A 198 5.15 -13.63 -17.07
CA VAL A 198 5.65 -14.59 -16.07
C VAL A 198 5.38 -14.02 -14.69
N LYS A 199 4.34 -14.50 -14.03
CA LYS A 199 3.96 -14.07 -12.68
C LYS A 199 4.30 -15.13 -11.66
N ALA A 200 4.72 -14.71 -10.47
CA ALA A 200 4.79 -15.59 -9.32
C ALA A 200 3.38 -16.14 -8.99
N GLU A 201 3.28 -17.45 -8.83
CA GLU A 201 2.02 -18.05 -8.33
C GLU A 201 1.73 -17.54 -6.93
N ILE A 202 0.46 -17.21 -6.68
CA ILE A 202 0.00 -16.82 -5.35
C ILE A 202 -0.41 -18.11 -4.65
N ASP A 203 0.42 -18.61 -3.77
CA ASP A 203 -0.05 -19.54 -2.75
C ASP A 203 -1.12 -18.83 -1.94
N ALA A 204 -2.28 -19.47 -1.77
CA ALA A 204 -3.36 -18.92 -0.95
C ALA A 204 -2.80 -18.60 0.43
N ALA A 205 -2.64 -17.32 0.73
CA ALA A 205 -2.09 -16.90 2.01
C ALA A 205 -3.06 -17.38 3.11
N PRO A 206 -2.59 -18.16 4.11
CA PRO A 206 -3.44 -18.81 5.11
C PRO A 206 -4.18 -17.84 6.05
N TYR A 207 -4.03 -16.53 5.84
CA TYR A 207 -4.54 -15.46 6.70
C TYR A 207 -5.73 -14.69 6.13
N ILE A 208 -6.26 -15.07 4.96
CA ILE A 208 -7.30 -14.26 4.25
C ILE A 208 -8.73 -14.83 4.42
N GLU A 209 -8.90 -15.83 5.27
CA GLU A 209 -10.24 -16.35 5.61
C GLU A 209 -11.07 -15.43 6.51
#